data_a2b9f7f11799afc937cf0dddadeb98ad
#
_entry.id   a2b9f7f11799afc937cf0dddadeb98ad
#
_cell.length_a   1.000
_cell.length_b   1.000
_cell.length_c   1.000
_cell.angle_alpha   90.00
_cell.angle_beta   90.00
_cell.angle_gamma   90.00
#
_symmetry.space_group_name_H-M   'P 1'
#
loop_
_entity.id
_entity.type
_entity.pdbx_description
1 polymer ?
#
loop_
_entity_poly.entity_id
_entity_poly.type
_entity_poly.pdbx_seq_one_letter_code
_entity_poly.pdbx_strand_id
1 'polypeptide(L)'
;TQVTFEGNSQAFLSVGLEAFKNCSSLKTVNINKYKNIDFGKRAFADCTSLTTVNYPKATYNGNNINVLDGIAFSNDCFLNTPYYTSNCTSGVYPSLVNRGSAKNCTGKQLVVSVFLNATINGTNQTWSDSEMTDKNQQVKTATDYIKNQSSRYSNTVTFENANTNSNLSLLIPNNNISITVPSSNTIWNITVNGTSKSLQTMLREQLQTYNMMPDTLKSQYSADGVSYVVFIEYNGRSSMMCLSDIDIVSLVRPGNSAADDTARSITHELMHCYGAPDIYGDNVAAYSQVKYYYDIMRVAGISLNSLNVNTYAAYCVGWTNTLLTEDAVAYDFS
;
A
#
# COMPACT_ATOMS: atom_id res chain seq x y z
N THR A 1 -20.49 -24.51 -11.45
CA THR A 1 -20.00 -24.97 -10.14
C THR A 1 -19.49 -23.80 -9.32
N GLN A 2 -19.46 -23.97 -7.99
CA GLN A 2 -18.92 -22.98 -7.05
C GLN A 2 -17.96 -23.63 -6.06
N VAL A 3 -17.01 -22.86 -5.57
CA VAL A 3 -16.18 -23.21 -4.41
C VAL A 3 -16.55 -22.26 -3.29
N THR A 4 -16.73 -22.81 -2.09
CA THR A 4 -16.97 -22.02 -0.88
C THR A 4 -15.95 -22.43 0.16
N PHE A 5 -15.18 -21.44 0.65
CA PHE A 5 -14.26 -21.65 1.74
C PHE A 5 -15.02 -21.42 3.05
N GLU A 6 -15.16 -22.48 3.83
CA GLU A 6 -15.82 -22.45 5.15
C GLU A 6 -14.80 -22.11 6.24
N GLY A 7 -15.11 -21.10 7.04
CA GLY A 7 -14.23 -20.63 8.09
C GLY A 7 -14.92 -19.65 9.04
N ASN A 8 -14.14 -19.00 9.88
CA ASN A 8 -14.61 -17.95 10.78
C ASN A 8 -13.80 -16.66 10.60
N SER A 9 -14.28 -15.56 11.15
CA SER A 9 -13.67 -14.23 11.00
C SER A 9 -12.29 -14.08 11.66
N GLN A 10 -11.80 -15.07 12.37
CA GLN A 10 -10.46 -15.08 12.98
C GLN A 10 -9.50 -16.01 12.24
N ALA A 11 -10.00 -16.82 11.30
CA ALA A 11 -9.17 -17.77 10.56
C ALA A 11 -8.43 -17.08 9.41
N PHE A 12 -7.23 -17.55 9.15
CA PHE A 12 -6.45 -17.24 7.95
C PHE A 12 -6.77 -18.26 6.87
N LEU A 13 -7.04 -17.79 5.65
CA LEU A 13 -7.21 -18.65 4.47
C LEU A 13 -6.02 -18.45 3.55
N SER A 14 -5.28 -19.52 3.30
CA SER A 14 -4.27 -19.56 2.25
C SER A 14 -4.68 -20.55 1.16
N VAL A 15 -4.69 -20.09 -0.08
CA VAL A 15 -4.90 -20.93 -1.27
C VAL A 15 -3.61 -20.92 -2.07
N GLY A 16 -2.95 -22.06 -2.14
CA GLY A 16 -1.62 -22.18 -2.71
C GLY A 16 -1.53 -21.90 -4.21
N LEU A 17 -0.30 -21.93 -4.72
CA LEU A 17 0.05 -21.82 -6.13
C LEU A 17 -0.79 -22.79 -6.98
N GLU A 18 -1.45 -22.27 -8.02
CA GLU A 18 -2.22 -23.04 -9.03
C GLU A 18 -3.30 -24.00 -8.47
N ALA A 19 -3.74 -23.83 -7.20
CA ALA A 19 -4.60 -24.80 -6.51
C ALA A 19 -5.92 -25.12 -7.23
N PHE A 20 -6.48 -24.17 -7.97
CA PHE A 20 -7.70 -24.31 -8.76
C PHE A 20 -7.48 -23.97 -10.25
N LYS A 21 -6.24 -23.95 -10.71
CA LYS A 21 -5.95 -23.64 -12.11
C LYS A 21 -6.64 -24.62 -13.06
N ASN A 22 -7.10 -24.13 -14.21
CA ASN A 22 -7.83 -24.91 -15.22
C ASN A 22 -9.19 -25.50 -14.76
N CYS A 23 -9.74 -25.05 -13.65
CA CYS A 23 -11.09 -25.44 -13.24
C CYS A 23 -12.14 -24.78 -14.15
N SER A 24 -12.22 -25.21 -15.40
CA SER A 24 -13.02 -24.58 -16.46
C SER A 24 -14.52 -24.48 -16.17
N SER A 25 -15.05 -25.34 -15.32
CA SER A 25 -16.46 -25.32 -14.89
C SER A 25 -16.71 -24.45 -13.64
N LEU A 26 -15.68 -23.89 -13.00
CA LEU A 26 -15.83 -23.04 -11.82
C LEU A 26 -16.38 -21.67 -12.22
N LYS A 27 -17.53 -21.31 -11.66
CA LYS A 27 -18.23 -20.04 -11.95
C LYS A 27 -18.12 -19.03 -10.82
N THR A 28 -18.08 -19.51 -9.57
CA THR A 28 -18.14 -18.65 -8.38
C THR A 28 -17.20 -19.13 -7.31
N VAL A 29 -16.47 -18.19 -6.71
CA VAL A 29 -15.66 -18.40 -5.50
C VAL A 29 -16.27 -17.59 -4.37
N ASN A 30 -16.58 -18.23 -3.23
CA ASN A 30 -17.15 -17.60 -2.05
C ASN A 30 -16.15 -17.66 -0.90
N ILE A 31 -15.78 -16.50 -0.36
CA ILE A 31 -14.82 -16.34 0.75
C ILE A 31 -15.36 -15.40 1.84
N ASN A 32 -16.65 -15.46 2.10
CA ASN A 32 -17.38 -14.47 2.88
C ASN A 32 -17.01 -14.40 4.37
N LYS A 33 -16.28 -15.37 4.90
CA LYS A 33 -16.07 -15.51 6.35
C LYS A 33 -14.65 -15.19 6.86
N TYR A 34 -13.69 -15.01 5.95
CA TYR A 34 -12.30 -14.78 6.33
C TYR A 34 -11.95 -13.29 6.29
N LYS A 35 -11.18 -12.82 7.27
CA LYS A 35 -10.60 -11.46 7.26
C LYS A 35 -9.23 -11.41 6.59
N ASN A 36 -8.43 -12.46 6.79
CA ASN A 36 -7.09 -12.54 6.23
C ASN A 36 -7.07 -13.66 5.19
N ILE A 37 -6.80 -13.30 3.95
CA ILE A 37 -6.83 -14.21 2.82
C ILE A 37 -5.57 -13.99 2.00
N ASP A 38 -4.89 -15.08 1.70
CA ASP A 38 -3.75 -15.11 0.80
C ASP A 38 -4.06 -16.08 -0.34
N PHE A 39 -4.08 -15.56 -1.56
CA PHE A 39 -4.23 -16.37 -2.76
C PHE A 39 -2.90 -16.38 -3.50
N GLY A 40 -2.31 -17.54 -3.55
CA GLY A 40 -1.09 -17.82 -4.30
C GLY A 40 -1.27 -17.55 -5.80
N LYS A 41 -0.15 -17.48 -6.47
CA LYS A 41 -0.09 -17.19 -7.90
C LYS A 41 -0.86 -18.22 -8.72
N ARG A 42 -1.59 -17.75 -9.73
CA ARG A 42 -2.42 -18.59 -10.61
C ARG A 42 -3.42 -19.50 -9.90
N ALA A 43 -3.74 -19.18 -8.63
CA ALA A 43 -4.61 -20.04 -7.83
C ALA A 43 -5.92 -20.39 -8.55
N PHE A 44 -6.46 -19.48 -9.35
CA PHE A 44 -7.68 -19.65 -10.15
C PHE A 44 -7.45 -19.34 -11.65
N ALA A 45 -6.22 -19.32 -12.11
CA ALA A 45 -5.92 -19.03 -13.51
C ALA A 45 -6.58 -20.07 -14.44
N ASP A 46 -6.92 -19.61 -15.64
CA ASP A 46 -7.55 -20.44 -16.68
C ASP A 46 -8.90 -21.08 -16.29
N CYS A 47 -9.54 -20.57 -15.23
CA CYS A 47 -10.93 -20.91 -14.89
C CYS A 47 -11.89 -20.19 -15.83
N THR A 48 -12.04 -20.68 -17.04
CA THR A 48 -12.70 -20.01 -18.16
C THR A 48 -14.19 -19.68 -17.96
N SER A 49 -14.83 -20.22 -16.92
CA SER A 49 -16.21 -19.89 -16.53
C SER A 49 -16.28 -18.97 -15.29
N LEU A 50 -15.17 -18.59 -14.67
CA LEU A 50 -15.17 -17.82 -13.42
C LEU A 50 -15.55 -16.36 -13.67
N THR A 51 -16.73 -15.98 -13.24
CA THR A 51 -17.30 -14.63 -13.39
C THR A 51 -17.46 -13.91 -12.07
N THR A 52 -17.48 -14.62 -10.93
CA THR A 52 -17.86 -14.05 -9.65
C THR A 52 -16.92 -14.49 -8.54
N VAL A 53 -16.40 -13.51 -7.80
CA VAL A 53 -15.67 -13.75 -6.54
C VAL A 53 -16.33 -12.91 -5.45
N ASN A 54 -16.88 -13.59 -4.45
CA ASN A 54 -17.59 -12.97 -3.33
C ASN A 54 -16.63 -12.86 -2.13
N TYR A 55 -16.28 -11.65 -1.78
CA TYR A 55 -15.44 -11.31 -0.64
C TYR A 55 -16.24 -11.07 0.62
N PRO A 56 -15.62 -11.17 1.82
CA PRO A 56 -16.26 -10.74 3.04
C PRO A 56 -16.72 -9.28 2.92
N LYS A 57 -17.92 -9.01 3.40
CA LYS A 57 -18.42 -7.65 3.52
C LYS A 57 -18.27 -7.21 4.97
N ALA A 58 -17.59 -6.11 5.24
CA ALA A 58 -17.68 -5.44 6.52
C ALA A 58 -18.71 -4.33 6.45
N THR A 59 -19.40 -4.14 7.55
CA THR A 59 -20.29 -3.00 7.73
C THR A 59 -19.56 -1.98 8.59
N TYR A 60 -19.27 -0.83 8.01
CA TYR A 60 -18.73 0.31 8.75
C TYR A 60 -19.73 1.46 8.66
N ASN A 61 -20.17 1.98 9.81
CA ASN A 61 -21.18 3.05 9.90
C ASN A 61 -22.45 2.80 9.08
N GLY A 62 -22.93 1.56 9.03
CA GLY A 62 -24.12 1.18 8.29
C GLY A 62 -23.94 1.01 6.78
N ASN A 63 -22.77 1.30 6.24
CA ASN A 63 -22.45 1.07 4.82
C ASN A 63 -21.70 -0.25 4.65
N ASN A 64 -22.14 -1.03 3.66
CA ASN A 64 -21.39 -2.22 3.23
C ASN A 64 -20.14 -1.76 2.48
N ILE A 65 -18.99 -1.90 3.10
CA ILE A 65 -17.71 -1.76 2.42
C ILE A 65 -17.22 -3.13 1.98
N ASN A 66 -16.73 -3.25 0.75
CA ASN A 66 -15.99 -4.42 0.32
C ASN A 66 -14.66 -4.41 1.09
N VAL A 67 -14.56 -5.24 2.12
CA VAL A 67 -13.33 -5.36 2.89
C VAL A 67 -12.40 -6.28 2.13
N LEU A 68 -11.51 -5.68 1.37
CA LEU A 68 -10.31 -6.33 0.88
C LEU A 68 -9.14 -6.19 1.87
N ASP A 69 -9.41 -5.66 3.07
CA ASP A 69 -8.46 -5.54 4.15
C ASP A 69 -7.96 -6.93 4.54
N GLY A 70 -6.66 -7.15 4.45
CA GLY A 70 -6.04 -8.44 4.73
C GLY A 70 -6.17 -9.49 3.62
N ILE A 71 -6.61 -9.10 2.40
CA ILE A 71 -6.62 -10.00 1.24
C ILE A 71 -5.38 -9.73 0.40
N ALA A 72 -4.45 -10.64 0.42
CA ALA A 72 -3.32 -10.66 -0.48
C ALA A 72 -3.66 -11.55 -1.69
N PHE A 73 -3.49 -11.03 -2.89
CA PHE A 73 -3.54 -11.82 -4.11
C PHE A 73 -2.20 -11.73 -4.82
N SER A 74 -1.72 -12.84 -5.33
CA SER A 74 -0.63 -12.77 -6.29
C SER A 74 -1.13 -12.18 -7.62
N ASN A 75 -0.20 -11.61 -8.39
CA ASN A 75 -0.52 -10.79 -9.56
C ASN A 75 -1.27 -11.49 -10.70
N ASP A 76 -1.33 -12.78 -10.74
CA ASP A 76 -1.97 -13.59 -11.80
C ASP A 76 -2.96 -14.63 -11.26
N CYS A 77 -3.39 -14.43 -10.02
CA CYS A 77 -4.31 -15.33 -9.33
C CYS A 77 -5.53 -15.70 -10.18
N PHE A 78 -6.11 -14.73 -10.90
CA PHE A 78 -7.29 -14.91 -11.75
C PHE A 78 -6.98 -14.75 -13.25
N LEU A 79 -5.75 -14.97 -13.67
CA LEU A 79 -5.33 -14.81 -15.07
C LEU A 79 -6.23 -15.63 -16.01
N ASN A 80 -6.58 -15.07 -17.16
CA ASN A 80 -7.42 -15.70 -18.20
C ASN A 80 -8.81 -16.12 -17.71
N THR A 81 -9.38 -15.43 -16.74
CA THR A 81 -10.79 -15.62 -16.32
C THR A 81 -11.67 -14.46 -16.80
N PRO A 82 -12.98 -14.69 -17.02
CA PRO A 82 -13.94 -13.59 -17.25
C PRO A 82 -13.98 -12.60 -16.08
N TYR A 83 -13.80 -13.08 -14.84
CA TYR A 83 -13.68 -12.22 -13.66
C TYR A 83 -12.51 -11.25 -13.80
N TYR A 84 -11.34 -11.74 -14.22
CA TYR A 84 -10.16 -10.91 -14.49
C TYR A 84 -10.45 -9.85 -15.55
N THR A 85 -10.99 -10.26 -16.71
CA THR A 85 -11.32 -9.36 -17.82
C THR A 85 -12.31 -8.26 -17.42
N SER A 86 -13.30 -8.58 -16.57
CA SER A 86 -14.35 -7.64 -16.15
C SER A 86 -13.89 -6.68 -15.03
N ASN A 87 -12.89 -7.07 -14.22
CA ASN A 87 -12.47 -6.32 -13.04
C ASN A 87 -11.05 -5.75 -13.16
N CYS A 88 -10.27 -6.19 -14.16
CA CYS A 88 -8.97 -5.64 -14.50
C CYS A 88 -9.05 -4.80 -15.76
N THR A 89 -9.17 -3.51 -15.63
CA THR A 89 -8.98 -2.59 -16.76
C THR A 89 -7.49 -2.36 -17.00
N SER A 90 -7.05 -2.49 -18.25
CA SER A 90 -5.69 -2.15 -18.69
C SER A 90 -4.57 -3.07 -18.17
N GLY A 91 -4.85 -4.36 -17.97
CA GLY A 91 -3.82 -5.32 -17.52
C GLY A 91 -3.43 -5.20 -16.05
N VAL A 92 -4.10 -4.32 -15.31
CA VAL A 92 -3.87 -4.15 -13.88
C VAL A 92 -4.70 -5.16 -13.09
N TYR A 93 -4.09 -5.78 -12.13
CA TYR A 93 -4.68 -6.85 -11.33
C TYR A 93 -5.85 -6.36 -10.46
N PRO A 94 -6.92 -7.15 -10.24
CA PRO A 94 -8.01 -6.77 -9.34
C PRO A 94 -7.57 -6.42 -7.94
N SER A 95 -6.54 -7.10 -7.42
CA SER A 95 -5.96 -6.80 -6.12
C SER A 95 -5.26 -5.45 -6.05
N LEU A 96 -4.75 -4.93 -7.17
CA LEU A 96 -4.13 -3.61 -7.27
C LEU A 96 -5.18 -2.52 -7.48
N VAL A 97 -6.24 -2.81 -8.24
CA VAL A 97 -7.32 -1.85 -8.52
C VAL A 97 -8.14 -1.50 -7.28
N ASN A 98 -8.22 -2.41 -6.32
CA ASN A 98 -9.07 -2.25 -5.12
C ASN A 98 -8.28 -1.98 -3.83
N ARG A 99 -6.97 -1.78 -3.90
CA ARG A 99 -6.19 -1.37 -2.73
C ARG A 99 -6.35 0.11 -2.50
N GLY A 100 -6.83 0.47 -1.33
CA GLY A 100 -6.85 1.79 -0.73
C GLY A 100 -7.22 2.97 -1.63
N SER A 101 -6.78 4.12 -1.20
CA SER A 101 -7.09 5.41 -1.83
C SER A 101 -6.12 5.81 -2.94
N ALA A 102 -4.90 5.26 -2.94
CA ALA A 102 -3.86 5.59 -3.92
C ALA A 102 -4.04 4.86 -5.25
N LYS A 103 -4.57 3.64 -5.22
CA LYS A 103 -4.75 2.79 -6.42
C LYS A 103 -3.45 2.61 -7.22
N ASN A 104 -3.51 2.76 -8.55
CA ASN A 104 -2.33 2.70 -9.41
C ASN A 104 -1.56 4.01 -9.39
N CYS A 105 -0.25 3.94 -9.60
CA CYS A 105 0.61 5.11 -9.73
C CYS A 105 0.51 5.73 -11.13
N THR A 106 -0.68 6.19 -11.49
CA THR A 106 -0.97 6.81 -12.80
C THR A 106 -1.79 8.08 -12.61
N GLY A 107 -1.83 8.95 -13.64
CA GLY A 107 -2.60 10.18 -13.57
C GLY A 107 -2.11 11.14 -12.49
N LYS A 108 -3.03 11.83 -11.81
CA LYS A 108 -2.71 12.78 -10.74
C LYS A 108 -2.85 12.13 -9.37
N GLN A 109 -1.76 12.11 -8.62
CA GLN A 109 -1.68 11.57 -7.27
C GLN A 109 -1.48 12.67 -6.24
N LEU A 110 -2.22 12.61 -5.14
CA LEU A 110 -2.00 13.47 -3.97
C LEU A 110 -1.22 12.71 -2.91
N VAL A 111 -0.25 13.37 -2.30
CA VAL A 111 0.46 12.85 -1.13
C VAL A 111 0.33 13.84 0.00
N VAL A 112 -0.44 13.46 1.02
CA VAL A 112 -0.73 14.29 2.19
C VAL A 112 0.29 13.98 3.28
N SER A 113 0.99 15.00 3.76
CA SER A 113 1.85 14.89 4.94
C SER A 113 1.01 15.06 6.21
N VAL A 114 1.09 14.09 7.12
CA VAL A 114 0.40 14.15 8.41
C VAL A 114 1.43 14.07 9.52
N PHE A 115 1.48 15.09 10.36
CA PHE A 115 2.39 15.18 11.50
C PHE A 115 1.63 14.90 12.78
N LEU A 116 2.04 13.87 13.52
CA LEU A 116 1.35 13.46 14.74
C LEU A 116 2.12 13.92 15.97
N ASN A 117 1.56 14.88 16.73
CA ASN A 117 2.01 15.17 18.08
C ASN A 117 1.43 14.16 19.05
N ALA A 118 2.29 13.53 19.87
CA ALA A 118 1.87 12.49 20.80
C ALA A 118 2.81 12.41 22.01
N THR A 119 2.35 11.79 23.08
CA THR A 119 3.22 11.37 24.20
C THR A 119 3.72 9.97 23.90
N ILE A 120 5.03 9.82 23.64
CA ILE A 120 5.64 8.54 23.25
C ILE A 120 6.52 8.05 24.39
N ASN A 121 6.20 6.87 24.91
CA ASN A 121 6.87 6.30 26.10
C ASN A 121 6.99 7.29 27.28
N GLY A 122 5.96 8.09 27.50
CA GLY A 122 5.90 9.09 28.57
C GLY A 122 6.55 10.44 28.23
N THR A 123 7.16 10.60 27.05
CA THR A 123 7.77 11.88 26.61
C THR A 123 6.88 12.55 25.57
N ASN A 124 6.57 13.83 25.78
CA ASN A 124 5.79 14.60 24.81
C ASN A 124 6.66 14.93 23.60
N GLN A 125 6.20 14.54 22.43
CA GLN A 125 6.83 14.77 21.13
C GLN A 125 5.97 15.70 20.29
N THR A 126 6.58 16.73 19.74
CA THR A 126 5.91 17.75 18.92
C THR A 126 6.76 18.09 17.70
N TRP A 127 6.08 18.42 16.61
CA TRP A 127 6.71 18.85 15.36
C TRP A 127 6.83 20.37 15.33
N SER A 128 8.01 20.90 15.05
CA SER A 128 8.22 22.32 14.73
C SER A 128 7.98 22.59 13.24
N ASP A 129 7.74 23.87 12.88
CA ASP A 129 7.55 24.28 11.48
C ASP A 129 8.76 23.93 10.59
N SER A 130 9.98 24.04 11.15
CA SER A 130 11.20 23.71 10.40
C SER A 130 11.31 22.21 10.12
N GLU A 131 10.97 21.36 11.09
CA GLU A 131 10.94 19.89 10.90
C GLU A 131 9.88 19.47 9.92
N MET A 132 8.68 20.05 10.02
CA MET A 132 7.60 19.80 9.05
C MET A 132 8.00 20.22 7.64
N THR A 133 8.69 21.35 7.50
CA THR A 133 9.21 21.82 6.20
C THR A 133 10.23 20.85 5.63
N ASP A 134 11.18 20.37 6.45
CA ASP A 134 12.16 19.37 6.03
C ASP A 134 11.49 18.07 5.55
N LYS A 135 10.53 17.56 6.34
CA LYS A 135 9.81 16.32 5.97
C LYS A 135 8.97 16.49 4.69
N ASN A 136 8.33 17.63 4.51
CA ASN A 136 7.62 17.95 3.26
C ASN A 136 8.58 17.97 2.05
N GLN A 137 9.80 18.48 2.23
CA GLN A 137 10.83 18.40 1.20
C GLN A 137 11.26 16.95 0.88
N GLN A 138 11.32 16.07 1.90
CA GLN A 138 11.60 14.66 1.69
C GLN A 138 10.46 13.95 0.92
N VAL A 139 9.20 14.29 1.21
CA VAL A 139 8.04 13.81 0.41
C VAL A 139 8.16 14.28 -1.03
N LYS A 140 8.52 15.55 -1.26
CA LYS A 140 8.74 16.07 -2.62
C LYS A 140 9.84 15.28 -3.34
N THR A 141 10.97 15.04 -2.69
CA THR A 141 12.08 14.28 -3.26
C THR A 141 11.65 12.86 -3.65
N ALA A 142 10.88 12.19 -2.80
CA ALA A 142 10.35 10.86 -3.07
C ALA A 142 9.38 10.85 -4.27
N THR A 143 8.45 11.81 -4.31
CA THR A 143 7.47 11.91 -5.41
C THR A 143 8.10 12.31 -6.73
N ASP A 144 9.09 13.20 -6.71
CA ASP A 144 9.87 13.56 -7.91
C ASP A 144 10.64 12.34 -8.44
N TYR A 145 11.22 11.53 -7.55
CA TYR A 145 11.87 10.28 -7.93
C TYR A 145 10.89 9.32 -8.61
N ILE A 146 9.72 9.05 -7.98
CA ILE A 146 8.70 8.16 -8.55
C ILE A 146 8.26 8.66 -9.93
N LYS A 147 7.99 9.95 -10.07
CA LYS A 147 7.65 10.59 -11.35
C LYS A 147 8.74 10.37 -12.41
N ASN A 148 10.01 10.57 -12.04
CA ASN A 148 11.13 10.37 -12.96
C ASN A 148 11.29 8.91 -13.37
N GLN A 149 11.06 7.97 -12.45
CA GLN A 149 11.09 6.54 -12.77
C GLN A 149 9.93 6.13 -13.69
N SER A 150 8.73 6.69 -13.51
CA SER A 150 7.57 6.38 -14.34
C SER A 150 7.78 6.77 -15.81
N SER A 151 8.49 7.87 -16.08
CA SER A 151 8.79 8.33 -17.43
C SER A 151 9.66 7.35 -18.24
N ARG A 152 10.45 6.50 -17.58
CA ARG A 152 11.22 5.41 -18.23
C ARG A 152 10.31 4.35 -18.87
N TYR A 153 9.06 4.28 -18.45
CA TYR A 153 8.02 3.38 -18.95
C TYR A 153 6.99 4.11 -19.81
N SER A 154 7.32 5.31 -20.28
CA SER A 154 6.40 6.17 -21.05
C SER A 154 5.10 6.49 -20.31
N ASN A 155 5.14 6.45 -18.96
CA ASN A 155 4.03 6.81 -18.10
C ASN A 155 4.20 8.23 -17.57
N THR A 156 3.09 8.96 -17.41
CA THR A 156 3.07 10.36 -16.94
C THR A 156 2.26 10.47 -15.65
N VAL A 157 2.83 10.00 -14.53
CA VAL A 157 2.25 10.31 -13.24
C VAL A 157 2.62 11.72 -12.82
N THR A 158 1.68 12.43 -12.22
CA THR A 158 1.92 13.75 -11.62
C THR A 158 1.59 13.71 -10.13
N PHE A 159 2.39 14.43 -9.34
CA PHE A 159 2.19 14.49 -7.90
C PHE A 159 1.90 15.93 -7.45
N GLU A 160 0.96 16.04 -6.53
CA GLU A 160 0.75 17.23 -5.71
C GLU A 160 0.94 16.84 -4.25
N ASN A 161 1.74 17.60 -3.52
CA ASN A 161 2.12 17.34 -2.13
C ASN A 161 2.21 18.65 -1.35
N ALA A 162 2.50 18.59 -0.05
CA ALA A 162 2.56 19.75 0.83
C ALA A 162 3.55 20.85 0.39
N ASN A 163 4.61 20.48 -0.36
CA ASN A 163 5.58 21.44 -0.88
C ASN A 163 5.03 22.27 -2.05
N THR A 164 4.11 21.69 -2.82
CA THR A 164 3.43 22.37 -3.94
C THR A 164 2.08 22.98 -3.56
N ASN A 165 1.46 22.45 -2.49
CA ASN A 165 0.16 22.88 -1.98
C ASN A 165 0.11 22.67 -0.46
N SER A 166 0.27 23.74 0.30
CA SER A 166 0.32 23.69 1.78
C SER A 166 -0.94 23.08 2.43
N ASN A 167 -2.07 23.04 1.73
CA ASN A 167 -3.29 22.39 2.22
C ASN A 167 -3.16 20.85 2.28
N LEU A 168 -2.11 20.27 1.69
CA LEU A 168 -1.81 18.85 1.78
C LEU A 168 -0.85 18.52 2.95
N SER A 169 -0.85 19.36 3.98
CA SER A 169 -0.13 19.15 5.23
C SER A 169 -1.08 19.28 6.41
N LEU A 170 -1.08 18.33 7.31
CA LEU A 170 -1.93 18.29 8.50
C LEU A 170 -1.07 18.06 9.74
N LEU A 171 -1.15 18.99 10.70
CA LEU A 171 -0.62 18.78 12.04
C LEU A 171 -1.76 18.33 12.97
N ILE A 172 -1.66 17.12 13.50
CA ILE A 172 -2.59 16.59 14.51
C ILE A 172 -2.03 16.96 15.89
N PRO A 173 -2.73 17.80 16.67
CA PRO A 173 -2.28 18.18 18.01
C PRO A 173 -2.33 17.00 18.98
N ASN A 174 -1.49 17.02 20.02
CA ASN A 174 -1.53 16.01 21.07
C ASN A 174 -2.76 16.20 21.98
N ASN A 175 -3.92 15.73 21.55
CA ASN A 175 -5.15 15.70 22.32
C ASN A 175 -5.26 14.38 23.11
N ASN A 176 -4.38 14.20 24.13
CA ASN A 176 -4.27 12.97 24.91
C ASN A 176 -3.97 11.72 24.04
N ILE A 177 -3.15 11.90 23.01
CA ILE A 177 -2.62 10.80 22.20
C ILE A 177 -1.36 10.28 22.89
N SER A 178 -1.35 9.00 23.23
CA SER A 178 -0.17 8.34 23.78
C SER A 178 0.16 7.07 23.01
N ILE A 179 1.46 6.82 22.85
CA ILE A 179 1.99 5.68 22.13
C ILE A 179 2.97 4.95 23.06
N THR A 180 2.67 3.70 23.35
CA THR A 180 3.64 2.77 23.92
C THR A 180 4.23 1.97 22.79
N VAL A 181 5.54 2.16 22.55
CA VAL A 181 6.21 1.51 21.45
C VAL A 181 6.43 0.04 21.77
N PRO A 182 5.96 -0.90 20.94
CA PRO A 182 6.17 -2.31 21.16
C PRO A 182 7.62 -2.72 20.87
N SER A 183 8.03 -3.90 21.35
CA SER A 183 9.37 -4.46 21.08
C SER A 183 9.68 -4.68 19.60
N SER A 184 8.63 -4.83 18.77
CA SER A 184 8.75 -4.90 17.29
C SER A 184 9.12 -3.59 16.63
N ASN A 185 9.10 -2.46 17.38
CA ASN A 185 9.27 -1.09 16.87
C ASN A 185 8.27 -0.67 15.77
N THR A 186 7.19 -1.41 15.57
CA THR A 186 6.13 -1.08 14.61
C THR A 186 4.90 -0.57 15.36
N ILE A 187 4.46 0.63 15.05
CA ILE A 187 3.34 1.27 15.74
C ILE A 187 2.03 0.96 14.99
N TRP A 188 1.27 0.01 15.50
CA TRP A 188 -0.05 -0.35 14.98
C TRP A 188 -1.20 0.23 15.82
N ASN A 189 -0.98 0.34 17.13
CA ASN A 189 -1.97 0.80 18.08
C ASN A 189 -1.48 2.00 18.85
N ILE A 190 -2.41 2.88 19.17
CA ILE A 190 -2.20 4.08 19.98
C ILE A 190 -3.30 4.16 21.05
N THR A 191 -3.08 4.98 22.05
CA THR A 191 -4.09 5.28 23.05
C THR A 191 -4.55 6.73 22.88
N VAL A 192 -5.85 6.93 22.77
CA VAL A 192 -6.46 8.26 22.69
C VAL A 192 -7.48 8.38 23.83
N ASN A 193 -7.33 9.36 24.70
CA ASN A 193 -8.19 9.53 25.89
C ASN A 193 -8.31 8.24 26.74
N GLY A 194 -7.22 7.51 26.93
CA GLY A 194 -7.21 6.26 27.69
C GLY A 194 -7.76 5.03 26.96
N THR A 195 -8.25 5.18 25.73
CA THR A 195 -8.80 4.07 24.93
C THR A 195 -7.82 3.66 23.83
N SER A 196 -7.49 2.38 23.77
CA SER A 196 -6.65 1.83 22.70
C SER A 196 -7.43 1.73 21.39
N LYS A 197 -6.83 2.20 20.30
CA LYS A 197 -7.34 2.06 18.94
C LYS A 197 -6.20 1.88 17.94
N SER A 198 -6.49 1.40 16.74
CA SER A 198 -5.46 1.35 15.70
C SER A 198 -5.07 2.76 15.25
N LEU A 199 -3.81 2.92 14.82
CA LEU A 199 -3.33 4.17 14.21
C LEU A 199 -4.22 4.59 13.03
N GLN A 200 -4.65 3.65 12.23
CA GLN A 200 -5.54 3.85 11.10
C GLN A 200 -6.92 4.40 11.51
N THR A 201 -7.52 3.82 12.55
CA THR A 201 -8.82 4.29 13.06
C THR A 201 -8.70 5.74 13.56
N MET A 202 -7.66 6.04 14.32
CA MET A 202 -7.40 7.40 14.78
C MET A 202 -7.20 8.36 13.62
N LEU A 203 -6.38 7.97 12.64
CA LEU A 203 -6.12 8.82 11.47
C LEU A 203 -7.41 9.10 10.69
N ARG A 204 -8.23 8.09 10.46
CA ARG A 204 -9.53 8.25 9.79
C ARG A 204 -10.42 9.28 10.50
N GLU A 205 -10.54 9.18 11.82
CA GLU A 205 -11.31 10.14 12.63
C GLU A 205 -10.75 11.58 12.48
N GLN A 206 -9.43 11.72 12.46
CA GLN A 206 -8.79 13.03 12.26
C GLN A 206 -9.02 13.55 10.83
N LEU A 207 -8.82 12.73 9.82
CA LEU A 207 -9.06 13.11 8.42
C LEU A 207 -10.51 13.53 8.19
N GLN A 208 -11.49 12.88 8.83
CA GLN A 208 -12.89 13.32 8.81
C GLN A 208 -13.07 14.69 9.45
N THR A 209 -12.47 14.89 10.63
CA THR A 209 -12.56 16.17 11.36
C THR A 209 -12.00 17.33 10.56
N TYR A 210 -10.91 17.12 9.83
CA TYR A 210 -10.25 18.15 9.01
C TYR A 210 -10.72 18.18 7.55
N ASN A 211 -11.75 17.41 7.20
CA ASN A 211 -12.31 17.30 5.84
C ASN A 211 -11.27 16.90 4.79
N MET A 212 -10.37 15.99 5.18
CA MET A 212 -9.25 15.51 4.36
C MET A 212 -9.38 14.02 3.97
N MET A 213 -10.61 13.50 3.94
CA MET A 213 -10.85 12.12 3.47
C MET A 213 -10.53 11.98 1.97
N PRO A 214 -10.12 10.78 1.51
CA PRO A 214 -9.69 10.57 0.11
C PRO A 214 -10.69 11.07 -0.93
N ASP A 215 -11.98 10.75 -0.78
CA ASP A 215 -12.98 11.15 -1.77
C ASP A 215 -13.19 12.67 -1.81
N THR A 216 -13.07 13.34 -0.65
CA THR A 216 -13.09 14.80 -0.57
C THR A 216 -11.91 15.39 -1.34
N LEU A 217 -10.69 14.92 -1.07
CA LEU A 217 -9.49 15.44 -1.71
C LEU A 217 -9.45 15.12 -3.21
N LYS A 218 -9.85 13.90 -3.61
CA LYS A 218 -9.95 13.54 -5.04
C LYS A 218 -10.89 14.47 -5.78
N SER A 219 -12.06 14.74 -5.22
CA SER A 219 -13.04 15.67 -5.79
C SER A 219 -12.50 17.09 -5.86
N GLN A 220 -11.92 17.58 -4.75
CA GLN A 220 -11.44 18.95 -4.64
C GLN A 220 -10.28 19.27 -5.60
N TYR A 221 -9.38 18.31 -5.79
CA TYR A 221 -8.15 18.50 -6.57
C TYR A 221 -8.15 17.78 -7.92
N SER A 222 -9.26 17.16 -8.31
CA SER A 222 -9.38 16.33 -9.53
C SER A 222 -8.26 15.31 -9.63
N ALA A 223 -8.06 14.53 -8.55
CA ALA A 223 -6.99 13.55 -8.43
C ALA A 223 -7.50 12.10 -8.59
N ASP A 224 -6.64 11.24 -9.12
CA ASP A 224 -6.93 9.81 -9.32
C ASP A 224 -6.66 9.00 -8.05
N GLY A 225 -5.68 9.40 -7.25
CA GLY A 225 -5.29 8.74 -6.02
C GLY A 225 -4.85 9.67 -4.90
N VAL A 226 -4.92 9.17 -3.66
CA VAL A 226 -4.47 9.87 -2.45
C VAL A 226 -3.74 8.90 -1.54
N SER A 227 -2.56 9.28 -1.08
CA SER A 227 -1.78 8.58 -0.05
C SER A 227 -1.48 9.54 1.11
N TYR A 228 -1.35 8.99 2.31
CA TYR A 228 -1.02 9.76 3.51
C TYR A 228 0.31 9.29 4.07
N VAL A 229 1.24 10.22 4.26
CA VAL A 229 2.53 9.97 4.91
C VAL A 229 2.44 10.50 6.33
N VAL A 230 2.34 9.60 7.31
CA VAL A 230 2.19 9.92 8.73
C VAL A 230 3.54 9.92 9.41
N PHE A 231 3.99 11.07 9.85
CA PHE A 231 5.24 11.27 10.56
C PHE A 231 5.03 11.16 12.08
N ILE A 232 5.77 10.23 12.70
CA ILE A 232 5.77 9.99 14.13
C ILE A 232 7.19 10.21 14.65
N GLU A 233 7.36 11.12 15.61
CA GLU A 233 8.67 11.51 16.14
C GLU A 233 9.23 10.43 17.08
N TYR A 234 9.58 9.27 16.53
CA TYR A 234 10.15 8.14 17.25
C TYR A 234 11.12 7.34 16.37
N ASN A 235 12.16 6.76 16.96
CA ASN A 235 13.06 5.85 16.28
C ASN A 235 12.46 4.45 16.21
N GLY A 236 12.03 4.01 15.04
CA GLY A 236 11.40 2.71 14.85
C GLY A 236 11.39 2.28 13.39
N ARG A 237 10.57 1.29 13.08
CA ARG A 237 10.42 0.74 11.73
C ARG A 237 9.29 1.47 11.01
N SER A 238 9.60 2.00 9.83
CA SER A 238 8.59 2.50 8.88
C SER A 238 7.86 1.34 8.23
N SER A 239 6.60 1.56 7.86
CA SER A 239 5.76 0.55 7.23
C SER A 239 4.62 1.18 6.44
N MET A 240 4.14 0.48 5.44
CA MET A 240 2.89 0.80 4.76
C MET A 240 1.73 0.07 5.44
N MET A 241 0.59 0.74 5.53
CA MET A 241 -0.69 0.17 5.92
C MET A 241 -1.71 0.54 4.85
N CYS A 242 -2.20 -0.48 4.16
CA CYS A 242 -3.27 -0.33 3.17
C CYS A 242 -4.60 -0.69 3.82
N LEU A 243 -5.55 0.25 3.81
CA LEU A 243 -6.96 -0.03 4.09
C LEU A 243 -7.75 0.06 2.81
N SER A 244 -8.93 -0.54 2.80
CA SER A 244 -9.83 -0.53 1.64
C SER A 244 -10.13 0.87 1.09
N ASP A 245 -9.98 1.89 1.90
CA ASP A 245 -10.33 3.28 1.57
C ASP A 245 -9.22 4.31 1.83
N ILE A 246 -8.14 3.95 2.57
CA ILE A 246 -7.05 4.86 2.94
C ILE A 246 -5.71 4.14 2.86
N ASP A 247 -4.79 4.66 2.05
CA ASP A 247 -3.40 4.21 2.01
C ASP A 247 -2.52 5.09 2.89
N ILE A 248 -1.88 4.48 3.86
CA ILE A 248 -1.08 5.14 4.88
C ILE A 248 0.34 4.61 4.84
N VAL A 249 1.30 5.52 4.70
CA VAL A 249 2.71 5.29 5.02
C VAL A 249 2.97 5.80 6.42
N SER A 250 3.28 4.92 7.36
CA SER A 250 3.71 5.31 8.70
C SER A 250 5.23 5.43 8.72
N LEU A 251 5.72 6.66 8.83
CA LEU A 251 7.13 6.93 8.96
C LEU A 251 7.47 7.24 10.40
N VAL A 252 8.20 6.33 10.96
CA VAL A 252 8.83 6.49 12.26
C VAL A 252 10.24 6.98 12.00
N ARG A 253 10.70 8.02 12.69
CA ARG A 253 12.02 8.61 12.49
C ARG A 253 13.09 7.52 12.51
N PRO A 254 13.81 7.26 11.42
CA PRO A 254 14.93 6.34 11.45
C PRO A 254 16.02 6.94 12.33
N GLY A 255 16.57 6.14 13.25
CA GLY A 255 17.64 6.58 14.13
C GLY A 255 18.83 7.07 13.34
N ASN A 256 19.31 8.24 13.65
CA ASN A 256 20.59 8.89 13.35
C ASN A 256 21.36 8.56 12.07
N SER A 257 20.82 7.83 11.13
CA SER A 257 21.42 7.60 9.84
C SER A 257 20.84 8.56 8.82
N ALA A 258 21.69 9.42 8.35
CA ALA A 258 21.65 10.36 7.24
C ALA A 258 20.27 10.72 6.61
N ALA A 259 20.08 12.00 6.32
CA ALA A 259 18.94 12.62 5.64
C ALA A 259 18.46 11.90 4.35
N ASP A 260 19.32 11.14 3.71
CA ASP A 260 19.04 10.35 2.50
C ASP A 260 18.06 9.19 2.73
N ASP A 261 17.96 8.68 3.96
CA ASP A 261 17.14 7.49 4.23
C ASP A 261 15.64 7.80 4.28
N THR A 262 15.26 9.03 4.62
CA THR A 262 13.83 9.38 4.75
C THR A 262 13.13 9.41 3.40
N ALA A 263 13.66 10.11 2.40
CA ALA A 263 13.06 10.16 1.06
C ALA A 263 13.03 8.78 0.40
N ARG A 264 14.06 7.95 0.62
CA ARG A 264 14.10 6.56 0.15
C ARG A 264 13.03 5.72 0.82
N SER A 265 12.89 5.81 2.14
CA SER A 265 11.86 5.08 2.89
C SER A 265 10.45 5.50 2.47
N ILE A 266 10.21 6.81 2.30
CA ILE A 266 8.94 7.33 1.75
C ILE A 266 8.69 6.73 0.37
N THR A 267 9.69 6.72 -0.52
CA THR A 267 9.55 6.17 -1.87
C THR A 267 9.17 4.70 -1.83
N HIS A 268 9.90 3.89 -1.04
CA HIS A 268 9.66 2.46 -0.88
C HIS A 268 8.23 2.18 -0.42
N GLU A 269 7.82 2.81 0.68
CA GLU A 269 6.49 2.59 1.25
C GLU A 269 5.36 3.16 0.36
N LEU A 270 5.57 4.28 -0.33
CA LEU A 270 4.62 4.78 -1.33
C LEU A 270 4.45 3.81 -2.50
N MET A 271 5.54 3.20 -2.96
CA MET A 271 5.47 2.19 -4.02
C MET A 271 4.59 1.00 -3.60
N HIS A 272 4.61 0.61 -2.33
CA HIS A 272 3.66 -0.37 -1.80
C HIS A 272 2.21 0.11 -1.88
N CYS A 273 1.93 1.37 -1.56
CA CYS A 273 0.58 1.95 -1.70
C CYS A 273 0.07 1.82 -3.14
N TYR A 274 0.94 1.88 -4.12
CA TYR A 274 0.62 1.71 -5.55
C TYR A 274 0.64 0.26 -6.02
N GLY A 275 1.02 -0.70 -5.17
CA GLY A 275 0.95 -2.12 -5.45
C GLY A 275 2.27 -2.82 -5.74
N ALA A 276 3.42 -2.15 -5.67
CA ALA A 276 4.71 -2.82 -5.78
C ALA A 276 4.97 -3.72 -4.57
N PRO A 277 5.30 -5.00 -4.74
CA PRO A 277 5.66 -5.88 -3.64
C PRO A 277 7.13 -5.72 -3.27
N ASP A 278 7.48 -6.13 -2.05
CA ASP A 278 8.88 -6.41 -1.70
C ASP A 278 9.45 -7.54 -2.56
N ILE A 279 10.69 -7.37 -3.00
CA ILE A 279 11.38 -8.35 -3.83
C ILE A 279 12.67 -8.89 -3.18
N TYR A 280 12.76 -8.82 -1.85
CA TYR A 280 13.86 -9.37 -1.06
C TYR A 280 13.47 -10.63 -0.25
N GLY A 281 12.25 -11.13 -0.41
CA GLY A 281 11.77 -12.35 0.27
C GLY A 281 12.50 -13.61 -0.17
N ASP A 282 12.44 -14.67 0.65
CA ASP A 282 13.26 -15.86 0.57
C ASP A 282 13.23 -16.59 -0.80
N ASN A 283 12.08 -16.62 -1.45
CA ASN A 283 11.92 -17.36 -2.71
C ASN A 283 12.40 -16.58 -3.96
N VAL A 284 12.43 -15.26 -3.88
CA VAL A 284 12.82 -14.40 -5.01
C VAL A 284 14.15 -13.69 -4.79
N ALA A 285 14.72 -13.79 -3.58
CA ALA A 285 15.92 -13.06 -3.20
C ALA A 285 17.11 -13.32 -4.13
N ALA A 286 17.34 -14.59 -4.50
CA ALA A 286 18.44 -14.96 -5.38
C ALA A 286 18.29 -14.37 -6.79
N TYR A 287 17.10 -14.46 -7.37
CA TYR A 287 16.80 -13.90 -8.68
C TYR A 287 16.89 -12.36 -8.68
N SER A 288 16.22 -11.71 -7.72
CA SER A 288 16.23 -10.25 -7.61
C SER A 288 17.62 -9.71 -7.29
N GLN A 289 18.45 -10.47 -6.57
CA GLN A 289 19.84 -10.10 -6.28
C GLN A 289 20.70 -9.99 -7.54
N VAL A 290 20.47 -10.83 -8.50
CA VAL A 290 21.21 -10.83 -9.75
C VAL A 290 20.63 -9.81 -10.74
N LYS A 291 19.30 -9.80 -10.91
CA LYS A 291 18.64 -9.02 -11.95
C LYS A 291 18.29 -7.61 -11.50
N TYR A 292 17.88 -7.42 -10.25
CA TYR A 292 17.30 -6.19 -9.72
C TYR A 292 18.05 -5.64 -8.50
N TYR A 293 19.38 -5.81 -8.47
CA TYR A 293 20.22 -5.45 -7.32
C TYR A 293 19.97 -4.02 -6.79
N TYR A 294 19.77 -3.07 -7.68
CA TYR A 294 19.55 -1.65 -7.34
C TYR A 294 18.08 -1.24 -7.33
N ASP A 295 17.16 -2.16 -7.17
CA ASP A 295 15.74 -1.82 -7.11
C ASP A 295 15.33 -1.25 -5.75
N ILE A 296 14.44 -0.22 -5.79
CA ILE A 296 13.91 0.44 -4.58
C ILE A 296 13.13 -0.53 -3.68
N MET A 297 12.46 -1.54 -4.26
CA MET A 297 11.69 -2.54 -3.53
C MET A 297 12.56 -3.68 -2.97
N ARG A 298 13.86 -3.65 -3.23
CA ARG A 298 14.79 -4.71 -2.81
C ARG A 298 15.80 -4.26 -1.77
N VAL A 299 16.44 -3.13 -1.96
CA VAL A 299 17.67 -2.79 -1.27
C VAL A 299 17.47 -1.66 -0.24
N ALA A 300 17.99 -1.87 0.98
CA ALA A 300 18.13 -0.85 2.01
C ALA A 300 19.57 -0.27 2.02
N GLY A 301 19.77 0.95 2.53
CA GLY A 301 21.09 1.53 2.78
C GLY A 301 21.84 2.04 1.54
N ILE A 302 21.17 2.15 0.39
CA ILE A 302 21.69 2.77 -0.84
C ILE A 302 20.96 4.10 -1.07
N SER A 303 21.70 5.13 -1.50
CA SER A 303 21.12 6.43 -1.83
C SER A 303 20.01 6.29 -2.90
N LEU A 304 18.90 7.02 -2.71
CA LEU A 304 17.76 7.02 -3.63
C LEU A 304 18.17 7.25 -5.08
N ASN A 305 19.11 8.14 -5.34
CA ASN A 305 19.59 8.47 -6.69
C ASN A 305 20.32 7.31 -7.39
N SER A 306 20.78 6.32 -6.64
CA SER A 306 21.46 5.13 -7.18
C SER A 306 20.50 3.95 -7.39
N LEU A 307 19.24 4.11 -7.00
CA LEU A 307 18.21 3.08 -7.15
C LEU A 307 17.39 3.28 -8.42
N ASN A 308 16.60 2.27 -8.76
CA ASN A 308 15.64 2.32 -9.86
C ASN A 308 14.36 1.57 -9.48
N VAL A 309 13.36 1.65 -10.37
CA VAL A 309 12.19 0.79 -10.35
C VAL A 309 12.31 -0.18 -11.52
N ASN A 310 12.30 -1.47 -11.25
CA ASN A 310 12.42 -2.51 -12.27
C ASN A 310 11.12 -2.72 -13.06
N THR A 311 11.18 -3.54 -14.11
CA THR A 311 10.03 -3.86 -14.97
C THR A 311 8.90 -4.54 -14.22
N TYR A 312 9.20 -5.41 -13.25
CA TYR A 312 8.19 -6.07 -12.45
C TYR A 312 7.46 -5.09 -11.51
N ALA A 313 8.19 -4.28 -10.75
CA ALA A 313 7.57 -3.25 -9.92
C ALA A 313 6.78 -2.23 -10.77
N ALA A 314 7.31 -1.83 -11.92
CA ALA A 314 6.62 -0.96 -12.88
C ALA A 314 5.31 -1.56 -13.39
N TYR A 315 5.30 -2.86 -13.68
CA TYR A 315 4.08 -3.60 -14.02
C TYR A 315 3.08 -3.57 -12.86
N CYS A 316 3.54 -3.86 -11.65
CA CYS A 316 2.68 -3.91 -10.47
C CYS A 316 2.02 -2.55 -10.14
N VAL A 317 2.69 -1.44 -10.41
CA VAL A 317 2.14 -0.09 -10.15
C VAL A 317 1.41 0.53 -11.35
N GLY A 318 1.27 -0.22 -12.45
CA GLY A 318 0.49 0.20 -13.61
C GLY A 318 1.24 1.09 -14.61
N TRP A 319 2.58 1.11 -14.61
CA TRP A 319 3.35 1.91 -15.58
C TRP A 319 3.57 1.20 -16.92
N THR A 320 3.47 -0.12 -16.93
CA THR A 320 3.58 -0.94 -18.14
C THR A 320 2.59 -2.09 -18.10
N ASN A 321 2.11 -2.49 -19.26
CA ASN A 321 1.27 -3.69 -19.42
C ASN A 321 2.10 -4.94 -19.74
N THR A 322 3.43 -4.80 -19.83
CA THR A 322 4.32 -5.88 -20.21
C THR A 322 5.00 -6.46 -18.97
N LEU A 323 4.69 -7.71 -18.65
CA LEU A 323 5.44 -8.51 -17.71
C LEU A 323 6.45 -9.36 -18.49
N LEU A 324 7.73 -9.26 -18.14
CA LEU A 324 8.77 -10.09 -18.77
C LEU A 324 8.54 -11.57 -18.39
N THR A 325 8.75 -12.47 -19.36
CA THR A 325 8.56 -13.91 -19.15
C THR A 325 9.42 -14.44 -18.00
N GLU A 326 10.65 -13.97 -17.89
CA GLU A 326 11.55 -14.36 -16.80
C GLU A 326 11.08 -13.84 -15.44
N ASP A 327 10.45 -12.65 -15.38
CA ASP A 327 9.85 -12.14 -14.14
C ASP A 327 8.62 -12.97 -13.77
N ALA A 328 7.76 -13.27 -14.73
CA ALA A 328 6.62 -14.15 -14.51
C ALA A 328 7.04 -15.51 -13.95
N VAL A 329 8.10 -16.11 -14.48
CA VAL A 329 8.65 -17.40 -13.99
C VAL A 329 9.28 -17.22 -12.61
N ALA A 330 10.10 -16.20 -12.40
CA ALA A 330 10.83 -16.01 -11.14
C ALA A 330 9.88 -15.75 -9.96
N TYR A 331 8.84 -14.95 -10.20
CA TYR A 331 7.84 -14.62 -9.18
C TYR A 331 6.70 -15.66 -9.11
N ASP A 332 6.68 -16.67 -9.99
CA ASP A 332 5.80 -17.83 -9.90
C ASP A 332 6.18 -18.79 -8.76
N PHE A 333 7.40 -18.74 -8.27
CA PHE A 333 7.90 -19.60 -7.20
C PHE A 333 7.87 -18.94 -5.82
N SER A 334 7.31 -17.74 -5.69
CA SER A 334 7.22 -16.97 -4.44
C SER A 334 5.90 -17.13 -3.73
#